data_1089ee0b1a56c3c884af412dec224f82
#
_entry.id   1089ee0b1a56c3c884af412dec224f82
#
_cell.length_a   1.000
_cell.length_b   1.000
_cell.length_c   1.000
_cell.angle_alpha   90.00
_cell.angle_beta   90.00
_cell.angle_gamma   90.00
#
_symmetry.space_group_name_H-M   'P 1'
#
loop_
_entity.id
_entity.type
_entity.pdbx_description
1 polymer ?
#
loop_
_entity_poly.entity_id
_entity_poly.type
_entity_poly.pdbx_seq_one_letter_code
_entity_poly.pdbx_strand_id
1 'polypeptide(L)' 'MKENLILKNKLKLARVEKNLSQDGLAKLVGVSRQTISSIETGQFCPTAKLALLLCIALDKKFEDIFYFE' A
#
# COMPACT_ATOMS: atom_id res chain seq x y z
N MET A 1 9.34 -21.43 8.49
CA MET A 1 8.54 -20.18 8.38
C MET A 1 7.25 -20.36 9.17
N LYS A 2 6.87 -19.37 9.92
CA LYS A 2 5.64 -19.43 10.70
C LYS A 2 4.41 -19.26 9.82
N GLU A 3 3.40 -20.07 10.06
CA GLU A 3 2.19 -20.08 9.25
C GLU A 3 1.29 -18.88 9.51
N ASN A 4 1.39 -18.28 10.68
CA ASN A 4 0.49 -17.21 11.12
C ASN A 4 1.08 -15.81 11.00
N LEU A 5 2.05 -15.62 10.12
CA LEU A 5 2.55 -14.29 9.82
C LEU A 5 1.47 -13.50 9.08
N ILE A 6 1.16 -12.33 9.60
CA ILE A 6 0.16 -11.46 9.00
C ILE A 6 0.85 -10.23 8.44
N LEU A 7 0.64 -9.99 7.15
CA LEU A 7 1.19 -8.81 6.51
C LEU A 7 0.34 -7.59 6.86
N LYS A 8 0.96 -6.61 7.47
CA LYS A 8 0.34 -5.34 7.82
C LYS A 8 0.91 -4.25 6.94
N ASN A 9 0.22 -3.11 6.91
CA ASN A 9 0.76 -1.99 6.13
C ASN A 9 0.43 -0.65 6.78
N LYS A 10 1.25 0.33 6.42
CA LYS A 10 1.10 1.73 6.80
C LYS A 10 0.80 2.58 5.56
N LEU A 11 0.12 1.99 4.57
CA LEU A 11 -0.13 2.65 3.30
C LEU A 11 -0.93 3.94 3.48
N LYS A 12 -1.99 3.88 4.30
CA LYS A 12 -2.80 5.06 4.55
C LYS A 12 -1.98 6.20 5.14
N LEU A 13 -1.13 5.89 6.12
CA LEU A 13 -0.29 6.89 6.76
C LEU A 13 0.67 7.53 5.75
N ALA A 14 1.34 6.70 4.95
CA ALA A 14 2.26 7.18 3.93
C ALA A 14 1.55 8.04 2.88
N ARG A 15 0.33 7.64 2.51
CA ARG A 15 -0.49 8.38 1.54
C ARG A 15 -0.86 9.76 2.10
N VAL A 16 -1.32 9.80 3.35
CA VAL A 16 -1.75 11.04 3.98
C VAL A 16 -0.56 11.99 4.15
N GLU A 17 0.62 11.47 4.45
CA GLU A 17 1.83 12.28 4.55
C GLU A 17 2.15 13.00 3.23
N LYS A 18 1.73 12.44 2.10
CA LYS A 18 1.92 13.04 0.79
C LYS A 18 0.72 13.87 0.34
N ASN A 19 -0.25 14.07 1.22
CA ASN A 19 -1.47 14.83 0.93
C ASN A 19 -2.25 14.25 -0.26
N LEU A 20 -2.24 12.93 -0.40
CA LEU A 20 -2.94 12.25 -1.48
C LEU A 20 -4.22 11.62 -0.97
N SER A 21 -5.30 11.75 -1.75
CA SER A 21 -6.52 11.00 -1.53
C SER A 21 -6.32 9.56 -2.01
N GLN A 22 -7.24 8.66 -1.64
CA GLN A 22 -7.21 7.30 -2.16
C GLN A 22 -7.30 7.32 -3.69
N ASP A 23 -8.18 8.15 -4.24
CA ASP A 23 -8.33 8.28 -5.68
C ASP A 23 -7.07 8.84 -6.33
N GLY A 24 -6.46 9.83 -5.70
CA GLY A 24 -5.22 10.42 -6.21
C GLY A 24 -4.09 9.40 -6.29
N LEU A 25 -3.91 8.61 -5.24
CA LEU A 25 -2.90 7.55 -5.25
C LEU A 25 -3.23 6.48 -6.28
N ALA A 26 -4.51 6.09 -6.38
CA ALA A 26 -4.94 5.09 -7.34
C ALA A 26 -4.58 5.50 -8.77
N LYS A 27 -4.82 6.77 -9.11
CA LYS A 27 -4.49 7.29 -10.44
C LYS A 27 -2.99 7.24 -10.71
N LEU A 28 -2.18 7.56 -9.71
CA LEU A 28 -0.71 7.54 -9.88
C LEU A 28 -0.18 6.15 -10.19
N VAL A 29 -0.76 5.11 -9.61
CA VAL A 29 -0.27 3.75 -9.80
C VAL A 29 -1.11 2.92 -10.75
N GLY A 30 -2.16 3.51 -11.34
CA GLY A 30 -2.92 2.87 -12.40
C GLY A 30 -3.91 1.83 -11.94
N VAL A 31 -4.49 1.97 -10.75
CA VAL A 31 -5.52 1.06 -10.24
C VAL A 31 -6.75 1.84 -9.82
N SER A 32 -7.81 1.13 -9.44
CA SER A 32 -9.03 1.78 -8.95
C SER A 32 -8.86 2.23 -7.51
N ARG A 33 -9.65 3.22 -7.12
CA ARG A 33 -9.73 3.68 -5.73
C ARG A 33 -10.06 2.52 -4.80
N GLN A 34 -10.97 1.63 -5.23
CA GLN A 34 -11.37 0.46 -4.43
C GLN A 34 -10.17 -0.43 -4.12
N THR A 35 -9.25 -0.58 -5.07
CA THR A 35 -8.04 -1.37 -4.85
C THR A 35 -7.20 -0.76 -3.73
N ILE A 36 -7.00 0.55 -3.74
CA ILE A 36 -6.24 1.23 -2.69
C ILE A 36 -6.94 1.03 -1.33
N SER A 37 -8.25 1.24 -1.27
CA SER A 37 -9.01 1.06 -0.05
C SER A 37 -8.88 -0.36 0.50
N SER A 38 -8.96 -1.36 -0.38
CA SER A 38 -8.86 -2.77 0.03
C SER A 38 -7.47 -3.12 0.55
N ILE A 39 -6.42 -2.51 -0.01
CA ILE A 39 -5.07 -2.71 0.49
C ILE A 39 -4.93 -2.09 1.89
N GLU A 40 -5.40 -0.85 2.04
CA GLU A 40 -5.28 -0.14 3.33
C GLU A 40 -6.00 -0.86 4.46
N THR A 41 -7.10 -1.52 4.17
CA THR A 41 -7.86 -2.26 5.18
C THR A 41 -7.39 -3.69 5.39
N GLY A 42 -6.41 -4.14 4.59
CA GLY A 42 -5.87 -5.49 4.72
C GLY A 42 -6.67 -6.55 3.99
N GLN A 43 -7.70 -6.18 3.23
CA GLN A 43 -8.53 -7.14 2.50
C GLN A 43 -7.86 -7.67 1.23
N PHE A 44 -6.92 -6.93 0.70
CA PHE A 44 -6.23 -7.28 -0.54
C PHE A 44 -4.73 -7.07 -0.36
N CYS A 45 -3.95 -8.11 -0.67
CA CYS A 45 -2.50 -8.02 -0.67
C CYS A 45 -2.05 -7.68 -2.09
N PRO A 46 -1.35 -6.56 -2.30
CA PRO A 46 -0.95 -6.17 -3.65
C PRO A 46 0.08 -7.14 -4.23
N THR A 47 0.10 -7.23 -5.56
CA THR A 47 1.19 -7.93 -6.25
C THR A 47 2.50 -7.21 -5.98
N ALA A 48 3.62 -7.90 -6.24
CA ALA A 48 4.94 -7.29 -6.09
C ALA A 48 5.07 -6.03 -6.95
N LYS A 49 4.56 -6.08 -8.19
CA LYS A 49 4.61 -4.93 -9.09
C LYS A 49 3.87 -3.73 -8.50
N LEU A 50 2.64 -3.95 -8.02
CA LEU A 50 1.85 -2.86 -7.45
C LEU A 50 2.49 -2.33 -6.18
N ALA A 51 3.01 -3.21 -5.32
CA ALA A 51 3.68 -2.79 -4.10
C ALA A 51 4.86 -1.88 -4.40
N LEU A 52 5.66 -2.22 -5.41
CA LEU A 52 6.80 -1.38 -5.81
C LEU A 52 6.36 -0.05 -6.39
N LEU A 53 5.28 -0.04 -7.18
CA LEU A 53 4.72 1.20 -7.71
C LEU A 53 4.24 2.12 -6.58
N LEU A 54 3.62 1.56 -5.56
CA LEU A 54 3.19 2.32 -4.39
C LEU A 54 4.40 2.93 -3.66
N CYS A 55 5.47 2.17 -3.52
CA CYS A 55 6.69 2.67 -2.89
C CYS A 55 7.27 3.85 -3.68
N ILE A 56 7.31 3.75 -5.00
CA ILE A 56 7.81 4.81 -5.86
C ILE A 56 6.92 6.05 -5.74
N ALA A 57 5.61 5.87 -5.83
CA ALA A 57 4.66 6.99 -5.77
C ALA A 57 4.73 7.73 -4.44
N LEU A 58 5.00 7.03 -3.35
CA LEU A 58 5.02 7.60 -2.01
C LEU A 58 6.42 7.93 -1.52
N ASP A 59 7.43 7.65 -2.34
CA ASP A 59 8.85 7.89 -1.99
C ASP A 59 9.19 7.22 -0.65
N LYS A 60 8.83 5.95 -0.54
CA LYS A 60 9.08 5.14 0.66
C LYS A 60 9.71 3.82 0.25
N LYS A 61 10.47 3.24 1.18
CA LYS A 61 10.98 1.89 1.00
C LYS A 61 9.85 0.90 1.27
N PHE A 62 9.96 -0.29 0.69
CA PHE A 62 8.97 -1.34 0.89
C PHE A 62 8.72 -1.60 2.38
N GLU A 63 9.78 -1.74 3.16
CA GLU A 63 9.69 -2.05 4.58
C GLU A 63 9.13 -0.89 5.42
N ASP A 64 9.09 0.32 4.86
CA ASP A 64 8.45 1.45 5.55
C ASP A 64 6.94 1.40 5.43
N ILE A 65 6.42 0.66 4.45
CA ILE A 65 4.98 0.55 4.20
C ILE A 65 4.45 -0.81 4.64
N PHE A 66 5.14 -1.90 4.30
CA PHE A 66 4.67 -3.26 4.56
C PHE A 66 5.55 -3.94 5.59
N TYR A 67 4.92 -4.66 6.50
CA TYR A 67 5.64 -5.35 7.57
C TYR A 67 4.82 -6.52 8.08
N PHE A 68 5.48 -7.45 8.75
CA PHE A 68 4.80 -8.54 9.43
C PHE A 68 4.65 -8.20 10.91
N GLU A 69 3.50 -8.50 11.43
CA GLU A 69 3.24 -8.33 12.85
C GLU A 69 3.48 -9.63 13.59
#